data_806a2f8ad2fb8b5a22520429b45d84f7
#
_entry.id   806a2f8ad2fb8b5a22520429b45d84f7
#
_cell.length_a   1.000
_cell.length_b   1.000
_cell.length_c   1.000
_cell.angle_alpha   90.00
_cell.angle_beta   90.00
_cell.angle_gamma   90.00
#
_symmetry.space_group_name_H-M   'P 1'
#
loop_
_entity.id
_entity.type
_entity.pdbx_description
1 polymer ?
#
loop_
_entity_poly.entity_id
_entity_poly.type
_entity_poly.pdbx_seq_one_letter_code
_entity_poly.pdbx_strand_id
1 'polypeptide(L)' 'MFNIAEDICSMTEFKRRTNAVISRLRGTGRAVVLTTNGKADVVVQDASSYQKLLERLRAFEKQSSGGGE' A
#
# COMPACT_ATOMS: atom_id res chain seq x y z
N MET A 1 8.82 0.42 3.13
CA MET A 1 9.09 1.85 2.87
C MET A 1 8.69 2.22 1.46
N PHE A 2 8.17 3.41 1.27
CA PHE A 2 7.76 3.87 -0.05
C PHE A 2 8.94 4.32 -0.89
N ASN A 3 8.86 4.06 -2.18
CA ASN A 3 9.78 4.64 -3.15
C ASN A 3 9.08 5.89 -3.68
N ILE A 4 9.58 7.06 -3.31
CA ILE A 4 8.92 8.33 -3.62
C ILE A 4 8.64 8.47 -5.12
N ALA A 5 9.57 8.04 -5.96
CA ALA A 5 9.41 8.21 -7.41
C ALA A 5 8.34 7.29 -7.99
N GLU A 6 8.13 6.13 -7.39
CA GLU A 6 7.25 5.10 -7.96
C GLU A 6 6.01 4.83 -7.16
N ASP A 7 6.05 5.12 -5.85
CA ASP A 7 4.98 4.72 -4.95
C ASP A 7 4.08 5.88 -4.55
N ILE A 8 4.22 7.03 -5.19
CA ILE A 8 3.37 8.19 -4.96
C ILE A 8 2.76 8.65 -6.27
N CYS A 9 1.46 8.89 -6.26
CA CYS A 9 0.72 9.23 -7.46
C CYS A 9 -0.38 10.21 -7.06
N SER A 10 -0.61 11.24 -7.86
CA SER A 10 -1.70 12.17 -7.57
C SER A 10 -3.04 11.47 -7.83
N MET A 11 -4.07 11.92 -7.12
CA MET A 11 -5.42 11.40 -7.33
C MET A 11 -5.87 11.62 -8.77
N THR A 12 -5.54 12.78 -9.34
CA THR A 12 -5.88 13.09 -10.73
C THR A 12 -5.24 12.10 -11.69
N GLU A 13 -3.96 11.82 -11.48
CA GLU A 13 -3.25 10.86 -12.33
C GLU A 13 -3.81 9.46 -12.18
N PHE A 14 -4.16 9.08 -10.95
CA PHE A 14 -4.77 7.78 -10.70
C PHE A 14 -6.07 7.63 -11.48
N LYS A 15 -6.91 8.66 -11.47
CA LYS A 15 -8.19 8.62 -12.18
C LYS A 15 -7.99 8.50 -13.69
N ARG A 16 -6.97 9.16 -14.22
CA ARG A 16 -6.68 9.09 -15.65
C ARG A 16 -6.09 7.77 -16.08
N ARG A 17 -5.34 7.11 -15.20
CA ARG A 17 -4.55 5.92 -15.54
C ARG A 17 -4.82 4.78 -14.57
N THR A 18 -6.07 4.62 -14.19
CA THR A 18 -6.46 3.63 -13.18
C THR A 18 -5.96 2.23 -13.49
N ASN A 19 -6.18 1.76 -14.72
CA ASN A 19 -5.79 0.40 -15.08
C ASN A 19 -4.28 0.20 -15.04
N ALA A 20 -3.52 1.21 -15.47
CA ALA A 20 -2.07 1.13 -15.42
C ALA A 20 -1.56 1.08 -13.99
N VAL A 21 -2.14 1.90 -13.11
CA VAL A 21 -1.74 1.91 -11.71
C VAL A 21 -2.09 0.58 -11.04
N ILE A 22 -3.28 0.06 -11.29
CA ILE A 22 -3.69 -1.21 -10.69
C ILE A 22 -2.81 -2.36 -11.19
N SER A 23 -2.49 -2.37 -12.47
CA SER A 23 -1.58 -3.38 -13.02
C SER A 23 -0.23 -3.33 -12.31
N ARG A 24 0.26 -2.13 -12.05
CA ARG A 24 1.52 -1.95 -11.35
C ARG A 24 1.44 -2.44 -9.91
N LEU A 25 0.33 -2.15 -9.23
CA LEU A 25 0.12 -2.65 -7.87
C LEU A 25 0.21 -4.17 -7.82
N ARG A 26 -0.43 -4.84 -8.78
CA ARG A 26 -0.39 -6.30 -8.84
C ARG A 26 1.01 -6.81 -9.14
N GLY A 27 1.71 -6.12 -10.02
CA GLY A 27 3.04 -6.56 -10.43
C GLY A 27 4.09 -6.37 -9.36
N THR A 28 4.02 -5.29 -8.58
CA THR A 28 5.02 -4.99 -7.57
C THR A 28 4.65 -5.48 -6.19
N GLY A 29 3.37 -5.58 -5.90
CA GLY A 29 2.91 -5.90 -4.56
C GLY A 29 3.09 -4.75 -3.58
N ARG A 30 3.49 -3.57 -4.05
CA ARG A 30 3.78 -2.44 -3.18
C ARG A 30 2.62 -1.47 -3.15
N ALA A 31 2.42 -0.86 -1.99
CA ALA A 31 1.39 0.15 -1.82
C ALA A 31 1.78 1.44 -2.52
N VAL A 32 0.78 2.16 -3.00
CA VAL A 32 0.98 3.47 -3.62
C VAL A 32 0.17 4.49 -2.83
N VAL A 33 0.80 5.61 -2.51
CA VAL A 33 0.12 6.72 -1.83
C VAL A 33 -0.51 7.61 -2.89
N LEU A 34 -1.80 7.85 -2.75
CA LEU A 34 -2.51 8.80 -3.61
C LEU A 34 -2.57 10.14 -2.90
N THR A 35 -2.23 11.19 -3.62
CA THR A 35 -2.17 12.52 -3.04
C THR A 35 -3.26 13.41 -3.61
N THR A 36 -3.71 14.35 -2.80
CA THR A 36 -4.64 15.40 -3.21
C THR A 36 -4.00 16.71 -2.81
N ASN A 37 -3.85 17.62 -3.80
CA ASN A 37 -3.19 18.91 -3.57
C ASN A 37 -1.83 18.74 -2.91
N GLY A 38 -1.09 17.72 -3.35
CA GLY A 38 0.26 17.50 -2.86
C GLY A 38 0.34 16.84 -1.49
N LYS A 39 -0.78 16.49 -0.89
CA LYS A 39 -0.80 15.86 0.43
C LYS A 39 -1.27 14.42 0.34
N ALA A 40 -0.65 13.53 1.12
CA ALA A 40 -1.05 12.14 1.17
C ALA A 40 -2.51 12.05 1.63
N ASP A 41 -3.31 11.32 0.89
CA ASP A 41 -4.74 11.21 1.13
C ASP A 41 -5.13 9.78 1.43
N VAL A 42 -4.87 8.86 0.50
CA VAL A 42 -5.22 7.45 0.68
C VAL A 42 -4.06 6.59 0.18
N VAL A 43 -4.09 5.33 0.59
CA VAL A 43 -3.10 4.34 0.16
C VAL A 43 -3.86 3.24 -0.54
N VAL A 44 -3.34 2.78 -1.68
CA VAL A 44 -3.92 1.65 -2.42
C VAL A 44 -2.89 0.55 -2.56
N GLN A 45 -3.36 -0.68 -2.56
CA GLN A 45 -2.49 -1.85 -2.68
C GLN A 45 -3.33 -3.00 -3.21
N ASP A 46 -2.72 -3.96 -3.90
CA ASP A 46 -3.46 -5.12 -4.34
C ASP A 46 -3.86 -5.96 -3.13
N ALA A 47 -5.02 -6.63 -3.24
CA ALA A 47 -5.60 -7.34 -2.11
C ALA A 47 -4.70 -8.44 -1.56
N SER A 48 -4.04 -9.17 -2.46
CA SER A 48 -3.18 -10.28 -2.05
C SER A 48 -2.00 -9.79 -1.19
N SER A 49 -1.36 -8.72 -1.61
CA SER A 49 -0.23 -8.16 -0.88
C SER A 49 -0.67 -7.58 0.45
N TYR A 50 -1.83 -6.92 0.47
CA TYR A 50 -2.38 -6.38 1.69
C TYR A 50 -2.69 -7.49 2.69
N GLN A 51 -3.27 -8.59 2.21
CA GLN A 51 -3.57 -9.74 3.06
C GLN A 51 -2.30 -10.31 3.69
N LYS A 52 -1.25 -10.43 2.90
CA LYS A 52 0.03 -10.92 3.42
C LYS A 52 0.60 -10.00 4.48
N LEU A 53 0.46 -8.69 4.27
CA LEU A 53 0.91 -7.71 5.27
C LEU A 53 0.16 -7.90 6.57
N LEU A 54 -1.15 -8.06 6.51
CA LEU A 54 -1.95 -8.29 7.71
C LEU A 54 -1.55 -9.56 8.43
N GLU A 55 -1.26 -10.62 7.68
CA GLU A 55 -0.83 -11.88 8.27
C GLU A 55 0.50 -11.73 8.99
N ARG A 56 1.43 -10.98 8.41
CA ARG A 56 2.71 -10.71 9.06
C ARG A 56 2.52 -9.91 10.34
N LEU A 57 1.65 -8.92 10.32
CA LEU A 57 1.39 -8.12 11.50
C LEU A 57 0.79 -8.96 12.60
N ARG A 58 -0.15 -9.85 12.28
CA ARG A 58 -0.73 -10.75 13.25
C ARG A 58 0.29 -11.68 13.85
N ALA A 59 1.17 -12.22 13.02
CA ALA A 59 2.21 -13.11 13.50
C ALA A 59 3.14 -12.36 14.46
N PHE A 60 3.50 -11.13 14.11
CA PHE A 60 4.36 -10.32 14.95
C PHE A 60 3.68 -9.97 16.28
N GLU A 61 2.43 -9.53 16.20
CA GLU A 61 1.67 -9.16 17.39
C GLU A 61 1.47 -10.34 18.31
N LYS A 62 1.23 -11.52 17.73
CA LYS A 62 1.03 -12.72 18.50
C LYS A 62 2.28 -13.07 19.29
N GLN A 63 3.45 -12.94 18.68
CA GLN A 63 4.71 -13.20 19.37
C GLN A 63 4.96 -12.18 20.47
N SER A 64 4.70 -10.91 20.17
CA SER A 64 4.90 -9.85 21.15
C SER A 64 3.92 -9.97 22.28
N SER A 65 2.65 -10.20 21.96
CA SER A 65 1.60 -10.32 22.98
C SER A 65 1.84 -11.50 23.89
N GLY A 66 2.27 -12.59 23.30
CA GLY A 66 2.55 -13.78 24.10
C GLY A 66 3.55 -13.52 25.20
N GLY A 67 4.45 -12.60 24.96
CA GLY A 67 5.43 -12.25 25.97
C GLY A 67 4.98 -11.13 26.88
N GLY A 68 4.13 -10.22 26.39
CA GLY A 68 3.79 -9.03 27.12
C GLY A 68 2.45 -9.07 27.81
N GLU A 69 1.59 -9.88 27.31
CA GLU A 69 0.25 -9.94 27.84
C GLU A 69 0.15 -11.09 28.81
#